data_2e93052387d2b0060829b392eddee25b
#
_entry.id   2e93052387d2b0060829b392eddee25b
#
_cell.length_a   1.000
_cell.length_b   1.000
_cell.length_c   1.000
_cell.angle_alpha   90.00
_cell.angle_beta   90.00
_cell.angle_gamma   90.00
#
_symmetry.space_group_name_H-M   'P 1'
#
loop_
_entity.id
_entity.type
_entity.pdbx_description
1 polymer ?
#
loop_
_entity_poly.entity_id
_entity_poly.type
_entity_poly.pdbx_seq_one_letter_code
_entity_poly.pdbx_strand_id
1 'polypeptide(L)'
;MKVGTINFHRSQNYGALMVTYSLLTYLKKIGITAHAIDYFPEHHTSMYPYRKDAYDRFIDEYLSPFSGVDEEYDLIIYGADTIWEYYKGYGYDSTYWGSDRLKSKRKITFSASGTMKNFSDESDALFLNYLDNFQAVSVREDVLADYLRKLTSKPVVHTCDPTFLLTQDDYFKIMSERLISNEYAVIYNRQLATKLFEVADIVQQKTGLQTVVMKGDGCLYSSNGELLRSDIGPSQFLSLMKYSSYVLAASFHATAFALIFGKQFHVIMKSGAERVESLLRKLELEDRRIYHSSEIVLDNTINYKELYSLTDYVENSKAYLNEQCLKCQKT
;
A
#
# COMPACT_ATOMS: atom_id res chain seq x y z
N MET A 1 21.49 -8.13 -15.02
CA MET A 1 20.55 -8.78 -14.10
C MET A 1 19.14 -8.38 -14.47
N LYS A 2 18.28 -9.34 -14.81
CA LYS A 2 16.88 -9.13 -15.16
C LYS A 2 16.02 -9.28 -13.91
N VAL A 3 15.37 -8.20 -13.48
CA VAL A 3 14.56 -8.18 -12.25
C VAL A 3 13.09 -7.93 -12.59
N GLY A 4 12.23 -8.82 -12.11
CA GLY A 4 10.78 -8.68 -12.16
C GLY A 4 10.19 -8.37 -10.80
N THR A 5 9.13 -7.57 -10.75
CA THR A 5 8.28 -7.41 -9.55
C THR A 5 6.89 -7.94 -9.84
N ILE A 6 6.27 -8.62 -8.89
CA ILE A 6 4.91 -9.12 -9.03
C ILE A 6 4.02 -8.58 -7.91
N ASN A 7 3.01 -7.82 -8.30
CA ASN A 7 2.01 -7.18 -7.45
C ASN A 7 0.79 -6.77 -8.29
N PHE A 8 -0.10 -5.95 -7.76
CA PHE A 8 -1.34 -5.53 -8.44
C PHE A 8 -1.16 -4.27 -9.31
N HIS A 9 -0.18 -4.27 -10.19
CA HIS A 9 0.26 -3.12 -11.00
C HIS A 9 -0.78 -2.56 -11.99
N ARG A 10 -1.87 -3.29 -12.29
CA ARG A 10 -2.99 -2.84 -13.16
C ARG A 10 -4.29 -2.58 -12.39
N SER A 11 -4.26 -2.70 -11.08
CA SER A 11 -5.46 -2.50 -10.26
C SER A 11 -5.89 -1.03 -10.22
N GLN A 12 -7.19 -0.75 -10.32
CA GLN A 12 -7.74 0.57 -10.05
C GLN A 12 -7.77 0.88 -8.54
N ASN A 13 -6.63 0.70 -7.90
CA ASN A 13 -6.39 0.95 -6.49
C ASN A 13 -5.17 1.87 -6.34
N TYR A 14 -5.36 3.06 -5.76
CA TYR A 14 -4.28 4.04 -5.55
C TYR A 14 -3.06 3.41 -4.87
N GLY A 15 -3.30 2.67 -3.78
CA GLY A 15 -2.23 2.03 -3.02
C GLY A 15 -1.44 1.03 -3.84
N ALA A 16 -2.12 0.15 -4.57
CA ALA A 16 -1.46 -0.88 -5.39
C ALA A 16 -0.54 -0.27 -6.46
N LEU A 17 -0.98 0.80 -7.13
CA LEU A 17 -0.14 1.49 -8.11
C LEU A 17 1.02 2.24 -7.45
N MET A 18 0.79 2.86 -6.28
CA MET A 18 1.87 3.50 -5.52
C MET A 18 2.91 2.50 -5.01
N VAL A 19 2.49 1.32 -4.58
CA VAL A 19 3.39 0.22 -4.22
C VAL A 19 4.30 -0.15 -5.39
N THR A 20 3.71 -0.36 -6.58
CA THR A 20 4.46 -0.70 -7.80
C THR A 20 5.43 0.42 -8.17
N TYR A 21 4.95 1.65 -8.26
CA TYR A 21 5.76 2.83 -8.56
C TYR A 21 6.94 2.98 -7.59
N SER A 22 6.67 2.86 -6.30
CA SER A 22 7.68 3.07 -5.28
C SER A 22 8.76 2.00 -5.31
N LEU A 23 8.38 0.74 -5.48
CA LEU A 23 9.34 -0.35 -5.57
C LEU A 23 10.23 -0.20 -6.80
N LEU A 24 9.65 0.02 -7.98
CA LEU A 24 10.40 0.20 -9.23
C LEU A 24 11.32 1.43 -9.18
N THR A 25 10.81 2.55 -8.65
CA THR A 25 11.59 3.79 -8.52
C THR A 25 12.74 3.63 -7.53
N TYR A 26 12.52 2.96 -6.40
CA TYR A 26 13.58 2.70 -5.43
C TYR A 26 14.67 1.79 -6.02
N LEU A 27 14.28 0.69 -6.67
CA LEU A 27 15.22 -0.20 -7.35
C LEU A 27 16.07 0.56 -8.38
N LYS A 28 15.45 1.44 -9.18
CA LYS A 28 16.16 2.31 -10.11
C LYS A 28 17.16 3.25 -9.41
N LYS A 29 16.81 3.81 -8.25
CA LYS A 29 17.70 4.68 -7.45
C LYS A 29 18.97 3.95 -6.97
N ILE A 30 18.87 2.65 -6.68
CA ILE A 30 20.00 1.83 -6.28
C ILE A 30 20.71 1.13 -7.47
N GLY A 31 20.43 1.58 -8.71
CA GLY A 31 21.09 1.09 -9.92
C GLY A 31 20.53 -0.21 -10.48
N ILE A 32 19.34 -0.63 -10.10
CA ILE A 32 18.69 -1.85 -10.56
C ILE A 32 17.52 -1.51 -11.48
N THR A 33 17.61 -1.91 -12.76
CA THR A 33 16.48 -1.83 -13.67
C THR A 33 15.56 -3.02 -13.44
N ALA A 34 14.32 -2.73 -13.02
CA ALA A 34 13.28 -3.73 -12.80
C ALA A 34 12.00 -3.33 -13.50
N HIS A 35 11.18 -4.32 -13.87
CA HIS A 35 9.87 -4.09 -14.47
C HIS A 35 8.80 -4.89 -13.71
N ALA A 36 7.59 -4.38 -13.64
CA ALA A 36 6.47 -5.19 -13.19
C ALA A 36 6.21 -6.32 -14.21
N ILE A 37 6.01 -7.53 -13.70
CA ILE A 37 5.63 -8.69 -14.53
C ILE A 37 4.15 -8.51 -14.88
N ASP A 38 3.81 -8.58 -16.16
CA ASP A 38 2.46 -8.37 -16.65
C ASP A 38 1.56 -9.58 -16.33
N TYR A 39 1.37 -9.83 -15.06
CA TYR A 39 0.44 -10.80 -14.53
C TYR A 39 -0.72 -10.10 -13.84
N PHE A 40 -1.93 -10.32 -14.34
CA PHE A 40 -3.14 -9.73 -13.78
C PHE A 40 -4.22 -10.82 -13.66
N PRO A 41 -4.59 -11.22 -12.45
CA PRO A 41 -5.61 -12.24 -12.24
C PRO A 41 -7.00 -11.76 -12.65
N GLU A 42 -7.79 -12.64 -13.25
CA GLU A 42 -9.14 -12.33 -13.73
C GLU A 42 -10.08 -11.79 -12.64
N HIS A 43 -9.91 -12.22 -11.41
CA HIS A 43 -10.73 -11.77 -10.27
C HIS A 43 -10.45 -10.32 -9.82
N HIS A 44 -9.42 -9.65 -10.35
CA HIS A 44 -9.13 -8.23 -10.11
C HIS A 44 -9.89 -7.25 -11.01
N THR A 45 -10.84 -7.71 -11.81
CA THR A 45 -11.49 -6.98 -12.89
C THR A 45 -12.55 -5.95 -12.47
N SER A 46 -12.73 -5.61 -11.19
CA SER A 46 -13.65 -4.53 -10.82
C SER A 46 -13.11 -3.17 -11.27
N MET A 47 -13.42 -2.79 -12.50
CA MET A 47 -13.04 -1.51 -13.06
C MET A 47 -14.22 -0.56 -13.06
N TYR A 48 -13.98 0.67 -12.58
CA TYR A 48 -14.92 1.78 -12.76
C TYR A 48 -14.61 2.48 -14.08
N PRO A 49 -15.48 2.40 -15.10
CA PRO A 49 -15.18 2.92 -16.44
C PRO A 49 -14.79 4.39 -16.48
N TYR A 50 -15.45 5.21 -15.64
CA TYR A 50 -15.28 6.67 -15.63
C TYR A 50 -13.91 7.15 -15.11
N ARG A 51 -13.13 6.29 -14.45
CA ARG A 51 -11.78 6.63 -14.00
C ARG A 51 -10.67 5.86 -14.72
N LYS A 52 -11.05 5.01 -15.66
CA LYS A 52 -10.11 4.15 -16.39
C LYS A 52 -8.97 4.98 -17.01
N ASP A 53 -9.30 6.06 -17.69
CA ASP A 53 -8.32 6.90 -18.40
C ASP A 53 -7.27 7.53 -17.45
N ALA A 54 -7.65 7.88 -16.22
CA ALA A 54 -6.71 8.45 -15.25
C ALA A 54 -5.73 7.39 -14.73
N TYR A 55 -6.20 6.15 -14.57
CA TYR A 55 -5.36 5.04 -14.15
C TYR A 55 -4.47 4.54 -15.29
N ASP A 56 -5.01 4.37 -16.49
CA ASP A 56 -4.25 3.94 -17.67
C ASP A 56 -3.12 4.93 -17.97
N ARG A 57 -3.40 6.24 -17.98
CA ARG A 57 -2.35 7.26 -18.15
C ARG A 57 -1.26 7.14 -17.10
N PHE A 58 -1.61 6.93 -15.83
CA PHE A 58 -0.62 6.77 -14.78
C PHE A 58 0.23 5.50 -14.97
N ILE A 59 -0.42 4.39 -15.36
CA ILE A 59 0.25 3.13 -15.64
C ILE A 59 1.21 3.27 -16.83
N ASP A 60 0.75 3.86 -17.91
CA ASP A 60 1.55 4.04 -19.14
C ASP A 60 2.74 4.98 -18.91
N GLU A 61 2.56 6.06 -18.16
CA GLU A 61 3.59 7.07 -17.93
C GLU A 61 4.64 6.63 -16.89
N TYR A 62 4.22 5.93 -15.82
CA TYR A 62 5.09 5.70 -14.67
C TYR A 62 5.42 4.23 -14.37
N LEU A 63 4.66 3.27 -14.90
CA LEU A 63 4.87 1.85 -14.61
C LEU A 63 5.31 1.03 -15.81
N SER A 64 5.07 1.52 -17.02
CA SER A 64 5.51 0.87 -18.26
C SER A 64 7.00 1.10 -18.53
N PRO A 65 7.67 0.20 -19.29
CA PRO A 65 7.15 -1.04 -19.86
C PRO A 65 7.04 -2.18 -18.85
N PHE A 66 6.23 -3.17 -19.14
CA PHE A 66 6.10 -4.41 -18.38
C PHE A 66 6.99 -5.51 -18.95
N SER A 67 7.28 -6.54 -18.14
CA SER A 67 7.94 -7.76 -18.57
C SER A 67 6.96 -8.94 -18.64
N GLY A 68 7.27 -9.93 -19.47
CA GLY A 68 6.36 -11.04 -19.76
C GLY A 68 6.34 -12.11 -18.66
N VAL A 69 5.22 -12.80 -18.50
CA VAL A 69 5.07 -13.93 -17.55
C VAL A 69 5.88 -15.17 -17.95
N ASP A 70 6.18 -15.33 -19.24
CA ASP A 70 6.89 -16.48 -19.77
C ASP A 70 8.41 -16.23 -19.88
N GLU A 71 8.88 -15.08 -19.39
CA GLU A 71 10.29 -14.73 -19.38
C GLU A 71 11.01 -15.36 -18.19
N GLU A 72 12.34 -15.52 -18.32
CA GLU A 72 13.19 -15.97 -17.22
C GLU A 72 13.85 -14.75 -16.54
N TYR A 73 13.87 -14.78 -15.21
CA TYR A 73 14.40 -13.70 -14.39
C TYR A 73 15.61 -14.15 -13.57
N ASP A 74 16.53 -13.25 -13.32
CA ASP A 74 17.57 -13.48 -12.32
C ASP A 74 16.96 -13.34 -10.92
N LEU A 75 16.07 -12.36 -10.71
CA LEU A 75 15.37 -12.12 -9.45
C LEU A 75 13.90 -11.77 -9.70
N ILE A 76 12.99 -12.38 -8.94
CA ILE A 76 11.61 -11.90 -8.82
C ILE A 76 11.37 -11.45 -7.39
N ILE A 77 10.84 -10.23 -7.23
CA ILE A 77 10.40 -9.65 -5.97
C ILE A 77 8.87 -9.73 -5.89
N TYR A 78 8.37 -10.51 -4.95
CA TYR A 78 6.95 -10.71 -4.67
C TYR A 78 6.47 -9.73 -3.60
N GLY A 79 5.51 -8.94 -3.92
CA GLY A 79 4.94 -7.97 -2.98
C GLY A 79 5.10 -6.52 -3.45
N ALA A 80 4.63 -5.61 -2.75
CA ALA A 80 3.83 -5.75 -1.55
C ALA A 80 2.33 -5.90 -1.89
N ASP A 81 1.49 -5.34 -1.01
CA ASP A 81 0.04 -5.46 -1.02
C ASP A 81 -0.45 -6.88 -0.65
N THR A 82 -1.75 -7.07 -0.58
CA THR A 82 -2.41 -8.30 -0.11
C THR A 82 -2.34 -9.41 -1.16
N ILE A 83 -1.13 -9.75 -1.60
CA ILE A 83 -0.90 -10.79 -2.62
C ILE A 83 -1.22 -12.19 -2.10
N TRP A 84 -1.23 -12.38 -0.78
CA TRP A 84 -1.59 -13.64 -0.11
C TRP A 84 -3.01 -13.57 0.45
N GLU A 85 -3.98 -13.22 -0.39
CA GLU A 85 -5.38 -13.08 -0.02
C GLU A 85 -6.21 -14.23 -0.59
N TYR A 86 -7.26 -14.61 0.14
CA TYR A 86 -8.28 -15.54 -0.36
C TYR A 86 -9.34 -14.75 -1.14
N TYR A 87 -9.55 -15.13 -2.38
CA TYR A 87 -10.56 -14.51 -3.24
C TYR A 87 -11.78 -15.42 -3.35
N LYS A 88 -12.92 -14.96 -2.84
CA LYS A 88 -14.18 -15.73 -2.86
C LYS A 88 -14.54 -16.17 -4.28
N GLY A 89 -14.64 -17.47 -4.49
CA GLY A 89 -14.94 -18.07 -5.79
C GLY A 89 -13.71 -18.42 -6.64
N TYR A 90 -12.51 -17.96 -6.25
CA TYR A 90 -11.25 -18.21 -6.96
C TYR A 90 -10.18 -18.86 -6.09
N GLY A 91 -10.33 -18.81 -4.76
CA GLY A 91 -9.32 -19.33 -3.84
C GLY A 91 -8.08 -18.47 -3.71
N TYR A 92 -6.95 -19.09 -3.44
CA TYR A 92 -5.63 -18.47 -3.43
C TYR A 92 -4.98 -18.60 -4.80
N ASP A 93 -4.32 -17.54 -5.25
CA ASP A 93 -3.57 -17.54 -6.52
C ASP A 93 -2.11 -17.95 -6.27
N SER A 94 -1.76 -19.19 -6.61
CA SER A 94 -0.43 -19.76 -6.39
C SER A 94 0.70 -18.99 -7.11
N THR A 95 0.38 -18.19 -8.12
CA THR A 95 1.37 -17.34 -8.81
C THR A 95 2.00 -16.35 -7.83
N TYR A 96 1.21 -15.78 -6.92
CA TYR A 96 1.73 -14.88 -5.87
C TYR A 96 2.43 -15.60 -4.72
N TRP A 97 2.34 -16.92 -4.67
CA TRP A 97 2.99 -17.77 -3.65
C TRP A 97 4.32 -18.36 -4.11
N GLY A 98 4.86 -17.87 -5.21
CA GLY A 98 6.16 -18.32 -5.69
C GLY A 98 6.13 -19.66 -6.43
N SER A 99 4.97 -20.07 -6.96
CA SER A 99 4.86 -21.27 -7.80
C SER A 99 5.77 -21.19 -9.04
N ASP A 100 5.92 -22.31 -9.76
CA ASP A 100 6.75 -22.41 -10.96
C ASP A 100 6.15 -21.72 -12.20
N ARG A 101 4.98 -21.07 -12.05
CA ARG A 101 4.38 -20.23 -13.08
C ARG A 101 5.33 -19.13 -13.57
N LEU A 102 6.09 -18.55 -12.62
CA LEU A 102 7.11 -17.54 -12.92
C LEU A 102 8.50 -18.15 -12.70
N LYS A 103 9.32 -18.14 -13.73
CA LYS A 103 10.66 -18.72 -13.73
C LYS A 103 11.70 -17.72 -13.28
N SER A 104 12.48 -18.03 -12.26
CA SER A 104 13.60 -17.21 -11.84
C SER A 104 14.66 -18.01 -11.09
N LYS A 105 15.90 -17.53 -11.13
CA LYS A 105 17.00 -18.09 -10.33
C LYS A 105 16.81 -17.82 -8.84
N ARG A 106 16.19 -16.68 -8.50
CA ARG A 106 15.96 -16.25 -7.13
C ARG A 106 14.57 -15.62 -6.99
N LYS A 107 13.84 -16.02 -5.96
CA LYS A 107 12.55 -15.46 -5.56
C LYS A 107 12.67 -14.91 -4.14
N ILE A 108 12.23 -13.69 -3.91
CA ILE A 108 12.14 -13.10 -2.56
C ILE A 108 10.77 -12.45 -2.37
N THR A 109 10.36 -12.29 -1.13
CA THR A 109 9.24 -11.39 -0.84
C THR A 109 9.74 -10.07 -0.27
N PHE A 110 9.06 -8.98 -0.61
CA PHE A 110 9.26 -7.69 0.03
C PHE A 110 7.90 -7.13 0.46
N SER A 111 7.68 -7.10 1.78
CA SER A 111 6.43 -6.62 2.39
C SER A 111 5.17 -7.33 1.86
N ALA A 112 5.26 -8.64 1.58
CA ALA A 112 4.09 -9.41 1.22
C ALA A 112 3.05 -9.35 2.35
N SER A 113 1.77 -9.33 2.00
CA SER A 113 0.67 -9.13 2.93
C SER A 113 -0.50 -10.05 2.64
N GLY A 114 -1.28 -10.34 3.67
CA GLY A 114 -2.53 -11.11 3.60
C GLY A 114 -3.40 -10.82 4.82
N THR A 115 -4.69 -11.11 4.73
CA THR A 115 -5.63 -10.89 5.83
C THR A 115 -5.70 -12.14 6.70
N MET A 116 -5.13 -12.10 7.88
CA MET A 116 -4.97 -13.26 8.80
C MET A 116 -6.27 -14.03 9.08
N LYS A 117 -7.38 -13.33 9.23
CA LYS A 117 -8.70 -13.96 9.45
C LYS A 117 -9.18 -14.85 8.31
N ASN A 118 -8.60 -14.72 7.13
CA ASN A 118 -8.92 -15.53 5.94
C ASN A 118 -7.99 -16.75 5.82
N PHE A 119 -6.98 -16.85 6.69
CA PHE A 119 -6.06 -17.99 6.69
C PHE A 119 -6.72 -19.23 7.30
N SER A 120 -6.39 -20.38 6.75
CA SER A 120 -6.98 -21.68 7.02
C SER A 120 -5.94 -22.78 6.80
N ASP A 121 -6.30 -24.02 7.02
CA ASP A 121 -5.46 -25.18 6.68
C ASP A 121 -5.03 -25.17 5.20
N GLU A 122 -5.86 -24.61 4.30
CA GLU A 122 -5.49 -24.45 2.88
C GLU A 122 -4.36 -23.45 2.71
N SER A 123 -4.41 -22.29 3.39
CA SER A 123 -3.31 -21.32 3.35
C SER A 123 -2.04 -21.86 4.01
N ASP A 124 -2.17 -22.62 5.09
CA ASP A 124 -1.04 -23.26 5.73
C ASP A 124 -0.35 -24.26 4.81
N ALA A 125 -1.10 -25.05 4.09
CA ALA A 125 -0.59 -25.98 3.08
C ALA A 125 0.13 -25.25 1.95
N LEU A 126 -0.39 -24.07 1.51
CA LEU A 126 0.29 -23.23 0.51
C LEU A 126 1.60 -22.65 1.05
N PHE A 127 1.61 -22.12 2.28
CA PHE A 127 2.84 -21.63 2.90
C PHE A 127 3.88 -22.75 3.02
N LEU A 128 3.51 -23.93 3.52
CA LEU A 128 4.40 -25.07 3.64
C LEU A 128 4.93 -25.53 2.27
N ASN A 129 4.12 -25.48 1.22
CA ASN A 129 4.52 -25.91 -0.11
C ASN A 129 5.41 -24.87 -0.83
N TYR A 130 5.19 -23.57 -0.62
CA TYR A 130 5.81 -22.55 -1.46
C TYR A 130 6.81 -21.63 -0.74
N LEU A 131 6.79 -21.55 0.60
CA LEU A 131 7.77 -20.71 1.33
C LEU A 131 9.22 -21.10 1.02
N ASP A 132 9.45 -22.38 0.74
CA ASP A 132 10.79 -22.88 0.40
C ASP A 132 11.29 -22.38 -0.96
N ASN A 133 10.41 -21.96 -1.85
CA ASN A 133 10.78 -21.35 -3.12
C ASN A 133 11.36 -19.93 -2.95
N PHE A 134 11.12 -19.28 -1.80
CA PHE A 134 11.69 -17.98 -1.51
C PHE A 134 13.02 -18.10 -0.78
N GLN A 135 14.07 -17.48 -1.30
CA GLN A 135 15.38 -17.42 -0.66
C GLN A 135 15.42 -16.39 0.48
N ALA A 136 14.47 -15.47 0.52
CA ALA A 136 14.30 -14.53 1.62
C ALA A 136 12.83 -14.12 1.72
N VAL A 137 12.32 -14.03 2.96
CA VAL A 137 10.91 -13.74 3.25
C VAL A 137 10.80 -12.47 4.08
N SER A 138 10.04 -11.50 3.59
CA SER A 138 9.61 -10.38 4.40
C SER A 138 8.13 -10.05 4.18
N VAL A 139 7.49 -9.60 5.25
CA VAL A 139 6.05 -9.31 5.29
C VAL A 139 5.79 -7.95 5.89
N ARG A 140 4.62 -7.39 5.60
CA ARG A 140 4.24 -6.04 6.02
C ARG A 140 3.63 -5.97 7.42
N GLU A 141 3.09 -7.07 7.92
CA GLU A 141 2.44 -7.13 9.22
C GLU A 141 3.26 -7.95 10.22
N ASP A 142 3.39 -7.45 11.44
CA ASP A 142 4.04 -8.13 12.57
C ASP A 142 3.35 -9.46 12.89
N VAL A 143 2.01 -9.45 12.94
CA VAL A 143 1.20 -10.65 13.20
C VAL A 143 1.39 -11.73 12.12
N LEU A 144 1.56 -11.33 10.85
CA LEU A 144 1.85 -12.25 9.76
C LEU A 144 3.28 -12.81 9.89
N ALA A 145 4.24 -11.96 10.28
CA ALA A 145 5.61 -12.44 10.53
C ALA A 145 5.64 -13.49 11.64
N ASP A 146 4.93 -13.25 12.75
CA ASP A 146 4.86 -14.19 13.86
C ASP A 146 4.15 -15.49 13.50
N TYR A 147 3.14 -15.41 12.64
CA TYR A 147 2.47 -16.59 12.12
C TYR A 147 3.39 -17.44 11.25
N LEU A 148 4.07 -16.82 10.28
CA LEU A 148 4.96 -17.55 9.37
C LEU A 148 6.18 -18.14 10.08
N ARG A 149 6.70 -17.51 11.13
CA ARG A 149 7.80 -18.04 11.95
C ARG A 149 7.44 -19.38 12.62
N LYS A 150 6.15 -19.71 12.75
CA LYS A 150 5.69 -21.02 13.25
C LYS A 150 5.69 -22.08 12.15
N LEU A 151 5.61 -21.68 10.88
CA LEU A 151 5.50 -22.57 9.74
C LEU A 151 6.84 -22.83 9.05
N THR A 152 7.85 -21.99 9.25
CA THR A 152 9.16 -22.13 8.61
C THR A 152 10.30 -21.82 9.56
N SER A 153 11.45 -22.50 9.35
CA SER A 153 12.70 -22.15 10.02
C SER A 153 13.46 -20.98 9.38
N LYS A 154 13.00 -20.50 8.22
CA LYS A 154 13.62 -19.35 7.54
C LYS A 154 13.38 -18.07 8.35
N PRO A 155 14.34 -17.13 8.37
CA PRO A 155 14.11 -15.81 8.93
C PRO A 155 12.97 -15.10 8.19
N VAL A 156 11.95 -14.66 8.93
CA VAL A 156 10.86 -13.83 8.43
C VAL A 156 11.03 -12.42 8.97
N VAL A 157 11.23 -11.46 8.07
CA VAL A 157 11.51 -10.06 8.42
C VAL A 157 10.24 -9.22 8.30
N HIS A 158 9.97 -8.37 9.28
CA HIS A 158 8.91 -7.38 9.20
C HIS A 158 9.47 -6.12 8.53
N THR A 159 8.98 -5.78 7.33
CA THR A 159 9.45 -4.66 6.51
C THR A 159 8.34 -3.67 6.20
N CYS A 160 8.69 -2.41 5.99
CA CYS A 160 7.73 -1.37 5.63
C CYS A 160 7.15 -1.57 4.23
N ASP A 161 5.96 -1.06 4.01
CA ASP A 161 5.37 -1.00 2.66
C ASP A 161 6.30 -0.23 1.70
N PRO A 162 6.43 -0.65 0.42
CA PRO A 162 7.29 0.04 -0.55
C PRO A 162 7.03 1.53 -0.69
N THR A 163 5.83 2.01 -0.37
CA THR A 163 5.54 3.45 -0.41
C THR A 163 6.43 4.27 0.52
N PHE A 164 6.95 3.69 1.59
CA PHE A 164 7.91 4.35 2.49
C PHE A 164 9.36 4.35 1.99
N LEU A 165 9.69 3.63 0.92
CA LEU A 165 11.04 3.62 0.34
C LEU A 165 11.40 4.95 -0.33
N LEU A 166 10.39 5.75 -0.69
CA LEU A 166 10.52 7.03 -1.38
C LEU A 166 10.31 8.20 -0.42
N THR A 167 10.86 9.34 -0.80
CA THR A 167 10.67 10.61 -0.11
C THR A 167 9.44 11.36 -0.65
N GLN A 168 9.02 12.41 0.05
CA GLN A 168 7.97 13.31 -0.45
C GLN A 168 8.32 13.87 -1.83
N ASP A 169 9.59 14.26 -2.06
CA ASP A 169 10.05 14.85 -3.32
C ASP A 169 9.91 13.90 -4.52
N ASP A 170 9.97 12.59 -4.27
CA ASP A 170 9.73 11.61 -5.32
C ASP A 170 8.26 11.59 -5.74
N TYR A 171 7.35 11.72 -4.78
CA TYR A 171 5.93 11.79 -5.06
C TYR A 171 5.50 13.11 -5.68
N PHE A 172 6.21 14.22 -5.42
CA PHE A 172 5.93 15.51 -6.07
C PHE A 172 6.10 15.45 -7.59
N LYS A 173 6.96 14.57 -8.09
CA LYS A 173 7.22 14.39 -9.53
C LYS A 173 6.04 13.78 -10.29
N ILE A 174 5.16 13.06 -9.59
CA ILE A 174 4.02 12.35 -10.18
C ILE A 174 2.66 12.84 -9.66
N MET A 175 2.69 13.81 -8.77
CA MET A 175 1.51 14.40 -8.17
C MET A 175 0.90 15.45 -9.11
N SER A 176 -0.43 15.53 -9.14
CA SER A 176 -1.11 16.63 -9.85
C SER A 176 -0.98 17.95 -9.10
N GLU A 177 -1.29 19.04 -9.77
CA GLU A 177 -1.47 20.34 -9.13
C GLU A 177 -2.51 20.28 -8.00
N ARG A 178 -2.47 21.27 -7.11
CA ARG A 178 -3.42 21.38 -5.99
C ARG A 178 -4.85 21.52 -6.52
N LEU A 179 -5.73 20.63 -6.06
CA LEU A 179 -7.13 20.57 -6.54
C LEU A 179 -8.09 21.46 -5.76
N ILE A 180 -7.80 21.76 -4.50
CA ILE A 180 -8.63 22.55 -3.60
C ILE A 180 -7.79 23.70 -3.06
N SER A 181 -8.23 24.93 -3.31
CA SER A 181 -7.47 26.15 -2.97
C SER A 181 -7.47 26.44 -1.47
N ASN A 182 -8.59 26.21 -0.79
CA ASN A 182 -8.73 26.44 0.64
C ASN A 182 -7.99 25.37 1.45
N GLU A 183 -7.80 25.59 2.75
CA GLU A 183 -7.40 24.55 3.68
C GLU A 183 -8.55 23.57 3.90
N TYR A 184 -8.23 22.28 3.97
CA TYR A 184 -9.24 21.24 4.10
C TYR A 184 -8.75 20.03 4.90
N ALA A 185 -9.70 19.32 5.49
CA ALA A 185 -9.53 17.96 5.97
C ALA A 185 -9.97 16.97 4.88
N VAL A 186 -9.21 15.92 4.67
CA VAL A 186 -9.59 14.84 3.74
C VAL A 186 -10.00 13.59 4.50
N ILE A 187 -11.13 13.02 4.14
CA ILE A 187 -11.55 11.68 4.56
C ILE A 187 -11.39 10.75 3.37
N TYR A 188 -10.52 9.76 3.50
CA TYR A 188 -10.42 8.70 2.51
C TYR A 188 -11.09 7.43 2.99
N ASN A 189 -12.18 7.05 2.34
CA ASN A 189 -12.93 5.86 2.68
C ASN A 189 -13.13 4.96 1.46
N ARG A 190 -12.52 3.77 1.50
CA ARG A 190 -12.71 2.72 0.51
C ARG A 190 -13.98 1.90 0.78
N GLN A 191 -14.41 1.81 2.04
CA GLN A 191 -15.59 1.07 2.45
C GLN A 191 -16.76 2.06 2.62
N LEU A 192 -17.67 2.08 1.66
CA LEU A 192 -18.84 2.96 1.66
C LEU A 192 -19.70 2.69 2.91
N ALA A 193 -19.52 3.52 3.95
CA ALA A 193 -20.38 3.48 5.11
C ALA A 193 -21.55 4.46 4.91
N THR A 194 -22.76 4.04 5.28
CA THR A 194 -23.97 4.88 5.21
C THR A 194 -23.87 6.18 6.01
N LYS A 195 -22.94 6.26 6.98
CA LYS A 195 -22.72 7.41 7.85
C LYS A 195 -21.50 8.26 7.47
N LEU A 196 -21.00 8.14 6.25
CA LEU A 196 -19.74 8.79 5.85
C LEU A 196 -19.83 10.32 5.94
N PHE A 197 -20.96 10.91 5.56
CA PHE A 197 -21.17 12.36 5.60
C PHE A 197 -21.43 12.86 7.02
N GLU A 198 -22.09 12.07 7.90
CA GLU A 198 -22.18 12.39 9.34
C GLU A 198 -20.78 12.47 9.97
N VAL A 199 -19.87 11.56 9.58
CA VAL A 199 -18.47 11.61 10.00
C VAL A 199 -17.75 12.84 9.45
N ALA A 200 -18.05 13.24 8.21
CA ALA A 200 -17.47 14.43 7.59
C ALA A 200 -17.88 15.70 8.33
N ASP A 201 -19.15 15.82 8.73
CA ASP A 201 -19.64 16.93 9.53
C ASP A 201 -18.96 17.01 10.90
N ILE A 202 -18.76 15.86 11.56
CA ILE A 202 -18.03 15.81 12.85
C ILE A 202 -16.58 16.26 12.66
N VAL A 203 -15.90 15.81 11.61
CA VAL A 203 -14.52 16.24 11.31
C VAL A 203 -14.50 17.75 11.08
N GLN A 204 -15.42 18.30 10.29
CA GLN A 204 -15.52 19.73 10.04
C GLN A 204 -15.74 20.52 11.33
N GLN A 205 -16.66 20.08 12.19
CA GLN A 205 -16.92 20.74 13.48
C GLN A 205 -15.69 20.73 14.39
N LYS A 206 -14.98 19.61 14.45
CA LYS A 206 -13.80 19.46 15.33
C LYS A 206 -12.57 20.18 14.82
N THR A 207 -12.36 20.18 13.50
CA THR A 207 -11.14 20.76 12.91
C THR A 207 -11.32 22.23 12.49
N GLY A 208 -12.55 22.69 12.31
CA GLY A 208 -12.85 23.98 11.69
C GLY A 208 -12.50 24.07 10.19
N LEU A 209 -12.08 22.97 9.59
CA LEU A 209 -11.63 22.92 8.19
C LEU A 209 -12.79 22.52 7.26
N GLN A 210 -12.79 23.05 6.04
CA GLN A 210 -13.59 22.47 4.97
C GLN A 210 -13.27 20.98 4.87
N THR A 211 -14.27 20.10 4.89
CA THR A 211 -14.06 18.66 4.80
C THR A 211 -14.46 18.15 3.43
N VAL A 212 -13.58 17.37 2.83
CA VAL A 212 -13.85 16.66 1.58
C VAL A 212 -13.73 15.15 1.78
N VAL A 213 -14.58 14.42 1.07
CA VAL A 213 -14.69 12.97 1.18
C VAL A 213 -14.31 12.34 -0.13
N MET A 214 -13.20 11.60 -0.12
CA MET A 214 -12.77 10.80 -1.26
C MET A 214 -13.17 9.34 -1.05
N LYS A 215 -14.00 8.82 -1.94
CA LYS A 215 -14.42 7.43 -1.93
C LYS A 215 -13.47 6.54 -2.73
N GLY A 216 -13.50 5.25 -2.42
CA GLY A 216 -12.70 4.24 -3.12
C GLY A 216 -13.07 4.06 -4.60
N ASP A 217 -14.22 4.57 -5.03
CA ASP A 217 -14.66 4.61 -6.42
C ASP A 217 -14.04 5.76 -7.25
N GLY A 218 -13.25 6.64 -6.63
CA GLY A 218 -12.59 7.77 -7.29
C GLY A 218 -13.44 9.05 -7.33
N CYS A 219 -14.57 9.06 -6.65
CA CYS A 219 -15.38 10.27 -6.51
C CYS A 219 -14.94 11.08 -5.29
N LEU A 220 -14.89 12.40 -5.47
CA LEU A 220 -14.64 13.38 -4.44
C LEU A 220 -15.93 14.16 -4.16
N TYR A 221 -16.30 14.25 -2.89
CA TYR A 221 -17.51 14.92 -2.43
C TYR A 221 -17.16 16.01 -1.40
N SER A 222 -18.01 17.02 -1.29
CA SER A 222 -18.04 17.92 -0.14
C SER A 222 -18.61 17.22 1.12
N SER A 223 -18.52 17.85 2.28
CA SER A 223 -19.07 17.29 3.54
C SER A 223 -20.57 17.04 3.48
N ASN A 224 -21.33 17.90 2.76
CA ASN A 224 -22.78 17.75 2.59
C ASN A 224 -23.18 16.73 1.48
N GLY A 225 -22.23 16.03 0.88
CA GLY A 225 -22.48 14.98 -0.10
C GLY A 225 -22.61 15.45 -1.56
N GLU A 226 -22.30 16.71 -1.85
CA GLU A 226 -22.25 17.20 -3.23
C GLU A 226 -21.04 16.62 -3.95
N LEU A 227 -21.24 16.09 -5.17
CA LEU A 227 -20.19 15.56 -6.01
C LEU A 227 -19.33 16.71 -6.57
N LEU A 228 -18.08 16.78 -6.16
CA LEU A 228 -17.12 17.77 -6.65
C LEU A 228 -16.37 17.28 -7.91
N ARG A 229 -15.97 16.00 -7.91
CA ARG A 229 -15.26 15.36 -9.03
C ARG A 229 -15.51 13.85 -9.03
N SER A 230 -15.42 13.22 -10.22
CA SER A 230 -15.55 11.77 -10.39
C SER A 230 -14.34 11.12 -11.09
N ASP A 231 -13.27 11.89 -11.31
CA ASP A 231 -12.10 11.50 -12.11
C ASP A 231 -10.79 11.48 -11.29
N ILE A 232 -10.89 11.26 -9.98
CA ILE A 232 -9.72 11.22 -9.12
C ILE A 232 -8.88 9.99 -9.45
N GLY A 233 -7.75 10.21 -10.07
CA GLY A 233 -6.71 9.22 -10.36
C GLY A 233 -5.59 9.20 -9.31
N PRO A 234 -4.53 8.39 -9.55
CA PRO A 234 -3.42 8.25 -8.61
C PRO A 234 -2.69 9.57 -8.32
N SER A 235 -2.43 10.41 -9.33
CA SER A 235 -1.76 11.70 -9.18
C SER A 235 -2.61 12.70 -8.38
N GLN A 236 -3.93 12.70 -8.59
CA GLN A 236 -4.88 13.52 -7.85
C GLN A 236 -5.02 13.06 -6.39
N PHE A 237 -5.00 11.74 -6.16
CA PHE A 237 -4.97 11.20 -4.79
C PHE A 237 -3.77 11.74 -4.01
N LEU A 238 -2.57 11.71 -4.58
CA LEU A 238 -1.38 12.25 -3.93
C LEU A 238 -1.53 13.73 -3.60
N SER A 239 -2.07 14.53 -4.52
CA SER A 239 -2.32 15.96 -4.33
C SER A 239 -3.31 16.20 -3.18
N LEU A 240 -4.42 15.46 -3.13
CA LEU A 240 -5.40 15.58 -2.05
C LEU A 240 -4.79 15.23 -0.69
N MET A 241 -3.96 14.21 -0.62
CA MET A 241 -3.27 13.85 0.62
C MET A 241 -2.22 14.90 1.02
N LYS A 242 -1.43 15.38 0.07
CA LYS A 242 -0.33 16.35 0.33
C LYS A 242 -0.83 17.71 0.80
N TYR A 243 -1.88 18.23 0.19
CA TYR A 243 -2.37 19.58 0.47
C TYR A 243 -3.45 19.63 1.57
N SER A 244 -3.87 18.48 2.09
CA SER A 244 -4.75 18.46 3.26
C SER A 244 -4.04 18.97 4.51
N SER A 245 -4.77 19.60 5.42
CA SER A 245 -4.31 20.01 6.75
C SER A 245 -4.52 18.90 7.78
N TYR A 246 -5.50 18.04 7.55
CA TYR A 246 -5.81 16.89 8.40
C TYR A 246 -6.33 15.70 7.56
N VAL A 247 -6.04 14.47 8.02
CA VAL A 247 -6.47 13.24 7.35
C VAL A 247 -7.26 12.36 8.31
N LEU A 248 -8.47 11.98 7.92
CA LEU A 248 -9.16 10.84 8.51
C LEU A 248 -9.05 9.65 7.55
N ALA A 249 -8.18 8.71 7.89
CA ALA A 249 -7.89 7.55 7.06
C ALA A 249 -8.82 6.37 7.40
N ALA A 250 -9.36 5.71 6.37
CA ALA A 250 -10.04 4.42 6.50
C ALA A 250 -9.40 3.37 5.57
N SER A 251 -8.08 3.44 5.39
CA SER A 251 -7.30 2.46 4.66
C SER A 251 -5.82 2.53 5.05
N PHE A 252 -5.09 1.43 4.81
CA PHE A 252 -3.65 1.37 5.03
C PHE A 252 -2.91 2.48 4.25
N HIS A 253 -3.13 2.60 2.95
CA HIS A 253 -2.37 3.55 2.13
C HIS A 253 -2.73 5.02 2.42
N ALA A 254 -3.96 5.33 2.84
CA ALA A 254 -4.26 6.69 3.31
C ALA A 254 -3.47 7.01 4.59
N THR A 255 -3.33 6.05 5.51
CA THR A 255 -2.48 6.20 6.71
C THR A 255 -1.01 6.35 6.32
N ALA A 256 -0.51 5.51 5.41
CA ALA A 256 0.87 5.59 4.93
C ALA A 256 1.18 6.96 4.30
N PHE A 257 0.30 7.48 3.43
CA PHE A 257 0.51 8.80 2.81
C PHE A 257 0.30 9.97 3.78
N ALA A 258 -0.54 9.83 4.81
CA ALA A 258 -0.59 10.80 5.90
C ALA A 258 0.77 10.89 6.62
N LEU A 259 1.39 9.75 6.93
CA LEU A 259 2.73 9.68 7.51
C LEU A 259 3.81 10.24 6.57
N ILE A 260 3.83 9.81 5.30
CA ILE A 260 4.82 10.25 4.29
C ILE A 260 4.77 11.77 4.10
N PHE A 261 3.57 12.36 4.07
CA PHE A 261 3.40 13.81 3.90
C PHE A 261 3.39 14.61 5.21
N GLY A 262 3.67 13.97 6.34
CA GLY A 262 3.75 14.63 7.65
C GLY A 262 2.44 15.24 8.11
N LYS A 263 1.31 14.55 7.89
CA LYS A 263 -0.02 15.05 8.23
C LYS A 263 -0.47 14.62 9.61
N GLN A 264 -1.18 15.49 10.32
CA GLN A 264 -1.95 15.07 11.48
C GLN A 264 -3.11 14.20 11.02
N PHE A 265 -3.32 13.06 11.67
CA PHE A 265 -4.32 12.11 11.22
C PHE A 265 -4.90 11.28 12.35
N HIS A 266 -6.07 10.70 12.09
CA HIS A 266 -6.60 9.54 12.79
C HIS A 266 -7.03 8.46 11.80
N VAL A 267 -7.15 7.25 12.31
CA VAL A 267 -7.59 6.09 11.52
C VAL A 267 -8.88 5.55 12.10
N ILE A 268 -9.89 5.40 11.22
CA ILE A 268 -11.17 4.79 11.55
C ILE A 268 -11.46 3.65 10.56
N MET A 269 -11.42 2.40 11.03
CA MET A 269 -11.65 1.22 10.20
C MET A 269 -12.45 0.18 10.95
N LYS A 270 -13.41 -0.46 10.28
CA LYS A 270 -14.23 -1.55 10.83
C LYS A 270 -13.65 -2.93 10.52
N SER A 271 -12.97 -3.10 9.41
CA SER A 271 -12.39 -4.38 8.96
C SER A 271 -11.06 -4.16 8.25
N GLY A 272 -10.20 -5.17 8.27
CA GLY A 272 -8.85 -5.10 7.68
C GLY A 272 -7.94 -4.11 8.40
N ALA A 273 -8.21 -3.84 9.67
CA ALA A 273 -7.45 -2.90 10.50
C ALA A 273 -6.06 -3.45 10.86
N GLU A 274 -5.87 -4.77 10.85
CA GLU A 274 -4.63 -5.46 11.27
C GLU A 274 -3.38 -4.85 10.64
N ARG A 275 -3.46 -4.48 9.35
CA ARG A 275 -2.34 -3.85 8.60
C ARG A 275 -2.00 -2.47 9.13
N VAL A 276 -3.01 -1.68 9.42
CA VAL A 276 -2.83 -0.33 10.00
C VAL A 276 -2.39 -0.44 11.44
N GLU A 277 -2.99 -1.33 12.21
CA GLU A 277 -2.63 -1.57 13.62
C GLU A 277 -1.18 -2.05 13.75
N SER A 278 -0.71 -2.92 12.85
CA SER A 278 0.70 -3.32 12.78
C SER A 278 1.62 -2.12 12.51
N LEU A 279 1.25 -1.25 11.57
CA LEU A 279 2.00 -0.03 11.29
C LEU A 279 2.02 0.93 12.48
N LEU A 280 0.87 1.18 13.10
CA LEU A 280 0.75 2.08 14.23
C LEU A 280 1.54 1.56 15.45
N ARG A 281 1.45 0.26 15.78
CA ARG A 281 2.28 -0.36 16.81
C ARG A 281 3.78 -0.20 16.54
N LYS A 282 4.19 -0.43 15.28
CA LYS A 282 5.60 -0.29 14.89
C LYS A 282 6.12 1.13 15.08
N LEU A 283 5.24 2.12 14.98
CA LEU A 283 5.58 3.54 15.07
C LEU A 283 5.24 4.16 16.43
N GLU A 284 4.68 3.39 17.37
CA GLU A 284 4.23 3.89 18.70
C GLU A 284 3.15 4.98 18.55
N LEU A 285 2.22 4.78 17.60
CA LEU A 285 1.14 5.71 17.26
C LEU A 285 -0.25 5.06 17.40
N GLU A 286 -0.43 4.10 18.32
CA GLU A 286 -1.69 3.37 18.52
C GLU A 286 -2.84 4.30 18.92
N ASP A 287 -2.54 5.42 19.56
CA ASP A 287 -3.49 6.48 19.93
C ASP A 287 -4.17 7.13 18.71
N ARG A 288 -3.60 6.98 17.51
CA ARG A 288 -4.22 7.43 16.25
C ARG A 288 -5.35 6.54 15.78
N ARG A 289 -5.47 5.33 16.33
CA ARG A 289 -6.58 4.42 16.05
C ARG A 289 -7.79 4.81 16.87
N ILE A 290 -8.87 5.18 16.20
CA ILE A 290 -10.16 5.51 16.82
C ILE A 290 -11.27 4.58 16.30
N TYR A 291 -12.32 4.42 17.08
CA TYR A 291 -13.48 3.59 16.74
C TYR A 291 -14.70 4.45 16.37
N HIS A 292 -14.74 5.67 16.89
CA HIS A 292 -15.79 6.66 16.62
C HIS A 292 -15.17 8.02 16.31
N SER A 293 -15.78 8.77 15.39
CA SER A 293 -15.32 10.12 15.03
C SER A 293 -15.36 11.12 16.19
N SER A 294 -16.18 10.84 17.21
CA SER A 294 -16.20 11.64 18.45
C SER A 294 -14.88 11.58 19.25
N GLU A 295 -14.06 10.54 19.03
CA GLU A 295 -12.78 10.34 19.71
C GLU A 295 -11.63 11.16 19.09
N ILE A 296 -11.87 11.90 17.99
CA ILE A 296 -10.87 12.78 17.39
C ILE A 296 -10.41 13.82 18.42
N VAL A 297 -9.10 13.80 18.73
CA VAL A 297 -8.42 14.75 19.60
C VAL A 297 -7.33 15.44 18.80
N LEU A 298 -7.37 16.76 18.71
CA LEU A 298 -6.44 17.55 17.88
C LEU A 298 -5.22 18.05 18.67
N ASP A 299 -5.30 18.12 19.99
CA ASP A 299 -4.26 18.67 20.85
C ASP A 299 -3.04 17.76 20.95
N ASN A 300 -3.21 16.46 20.72
CA ASN A 300 -2.12 15.49 20.65
C ASN A 300 -1.56 15.45 19.20
N THR A 301 -0.55 16.25 18.92
CA THR A 301 0.04 16.33 17.56
C THR A 301 1.26 15.42 17.42
N ILE A 302 1.40 14.81 16.26
CA ILE A 302 2.59 14.00 15.92
C ILE A 302 3.76 14.95 15.67
N ASN A 303 4.85 14.77 16.42
CA ASN A 303 6.11 15.43 16.12
C ASN A 303 6.95 14.59 15.15
N TYR A 304 6.79 14.84 13.88
CA TYR A 304 7.48 14.08 12.81
C TYR A 304 9.02 14.20 12.86
N LYS A 305 9.57 15.23 13.50
CA LYS A 305 11.02 15.37 13.67
C LYS A 305 11.60 14.39 14.67
N GLU A 306 10.76 13.90 15.58
CA GLU A 306 11.11 12.94 16.63
C GLU A 306 10.57 11.54 16.38
N LEU A 307 9.92 11.30 15.23
CA LEU A 307 9.41 9.99 14.86
C LEU A 307 10.54 9.08 14.32
N TYR A 308 11.54 8.83 15.17
CA TYR A 308 12.72 8.01 14.83
C TYR A 308 12.34 6.57 14.47
N SER A 309 11.28 6.03 15.09
CA SER A 309 10.76 4.68 14.80
C SER A 309 10.39 4.51 13.32
N LEU A 310 9.86 5.56 12.67
CA LEU A 310 9.59 5.53 11.23
C LEU A 310 10.89 5.49 10.42
N THR A 311 11.87 6.32 10.78
CA THR A 311 13.16 6.37 10.08
C THR A 311 13.87 5.02 10.18
N ASP A 312 13.97 4.45 11.38
CA ASP A 312 14.62 3.15 11.61
C ASP A 312 13.89 2.02 10.89
N TYR A 313 12.56 2.03 10.87
CA TYR A 313 11.77 1.03 10.18
C TYR A 313 12.02 1.06 8.66
N VAL A 314 12.07 2.26 8.08
CA VAL A 314 12.34 2.45 6.64
C VAL A 314 13.77 2.04 6.30
N GLU A 315 14.77 2.49 7.05
CA GLU A 315 16.18 2.19 6.77
C GLU A 315 16.49 0.68 6.93
N ASN A 316 15.94 0.02 7.93
CA ASN A 316 16.06 -1.44 8.09
C ASN A 316 15.40 -2.19 6.91
N SER A 317 14.27 -1.71 6.41
CA SER A 317 13.59 -2.29 5.25
C SER A 317 14.38 -2.11 3.96
N LYS A 318 14.97 -0.92 3.76
CA LYS A 318 15.90 -0.66 2.64
C LYS A 318 17.12 -1.56 2.72
N ALA A 319 17.72 -1.70 3.90
CA ALA A 319 18.88 -2.57 4.11
C ALA A 319 18.55 -4.02 3.73
N TYR A 320 17.40 -4.54 4.15
CA TYR A 320 16.93 -5.87 3.75
C TYR A 320 16.85 -6.00 2.23
N LEU A 321 16.15 -5.09 1.56
CA LEU A 321 15.96 -5.16 0.11
C LEU A 321 17.29 -5.06 -0.65
N ASN A 322 18.15 -4.14 -0.24
CA ASN A 322 19.47 -3.94 -0.84
C ASN A 322 20.35 -5.19 -0.70
N GLU A 323 20.37 -5.81 0.49
CA GLU A 323 21.10 -7.05 0.74
C GLU A 323 20.64 -8.17 -0.19
N GLN A 324 19.31 -8.34 -0.33
CA GLN A 324 18.77 -9.40 -1.18
C GLN A 324 19.07 -9.19 -2.67
N CYS A 325 19.05 -7.94 -3.13
CA CYS A 325 19.43 -7.59 -4.50
C CYS A 325 20.94 -7.83 -4.75
N LEU A 326 21.82 -7.47 -3.80
CA LEU A 326 23.26 -7.68 -3.89
C LEU A 326 23.62 -9.18 -3.93
N LYS A 327 22.90 -10.02 -3.17
CA LYS A 327 23.11 -11.49 -3.21
C LYS A 327 22.83 -12.07 -4.59
N CYS A 328 21.90 -11.49 -5.35
CA CYS A 328 21.60 -11.92 -6.70
C CYS A 328 22.66 -11.47 -7.73
N GLN A 329 23.38 -10.38 -7.47
CA GLN A 329 24.45 -9.92 -8.37
C GLN A 329 25.75 -10.76 -8.28
N LYS A 330 25.89 -11.52 -7.18
CA LYS A 330 27.12 -12.32 -6.91
C LYS A 330 26.98 -13.79 -7.33
N THR A 331 25.79 -14.20 -7.71
CA THR A 331 25.48 -15.54 -8.26
C THR A 331 25.31 -15.48 -9.77
#